data_69ec5d6fe61fda6dd7ec0029a3840741
#
_entry.id   69ec5d6fe61fda6dd7ec0029a3840741
#
_cell.length_a   1.000
_cell.length_b   1.000
_cell.length_c   1.000
_cell.angle_alpha   90.00
_cell.angle_beta   90.00
_cell.angle_gamma   90.00
#
_symmetry.space_group_name_H-M   'P 1'
#
loop_
_entity.id
_entity.type
_entity.pdbx_description
1 polymer ?
#
loop_
_entity_poly.entity_id
_entity_poly.type
_entity_poly.pdbx_seq_one_letter_code
_entity_poly.pdbx_strand_id
1 'polypeptide(L)'
;MSEHTKIEETLDADVAICGAGPVGMALAALLARRGVPGQRIVLIDGKSLGQAISDPRSIALAWGSRLLLEEVGAWPGIGAASTAIHQIHVSRRGHLGRSLMDRDEHDLEALGYVARYGDVVDALARACERAGVQVLRPLRVSGMEESPQGVRLQLDDGRTLQAKIAVQAEGGVFGEQPDKTNTRDYGQTAVIARVSVSSPRAHRAFERFTDEGPLALLPQEGGDGHQYALVWCVQPERAQRLLDLGEDAFLHELGEAFGERLGRFTRVSPRVAFPLGLNADPRASARTVAIGNAAQTLHPVAGQGLNLGLRDAAVLARLLAREMTPAAVDRFAAEREGDRNMVIRATDTMARVFAGTGPLQSVFGLALAALDTVKPARMLLAELMMFGRR
;
A
#
# COMPACT_ATOMS: atom_id res chain seq x y z
N MET A 1 41.87 -3.39 -36.03
CA MET A 1 40.53 -3.24 -35.50
C MET A 1 40.46 -4.19 -34.30
N SER A 2 40.60 -3.66 -33.11
CA SER A 2 40.59 -4.43 -31.87
C SER A 2 39.14 -4.50 -31.38
N GLU A 3 38.50 -5.68 -31.48
CA GLU A 3 37.23 -5.97 -30.84
C GLU A 3 37.47 -5.95 -29.34
N HIS A 4 37.02 -4.88 -28.70
CA HIS A 4 36.81 -4.87 -27.25
C HIS A 4 35.64 -5.78 -26.96
N THR A 5 35.94 -7.04 -26.65
CA THR A 5 34.98 -7.95 -25.97
C THR A 5 34.66 -7.31 -24.64
N LYS A 6 33.49 -6.60 -24.55
CA LYS A 6 32.92 -6.20 -23.25
C LYS A 6 32.72 -7.48 -22.48
N ILE A 7 33.51 -7.70 -21.42
CA ILE A 7 33.25 -8.72 -20.43
C ILE A 7 31.92 -8.28 -19.77
N GLU A 8 30.83 -8.95 -20.12
CA GLU A 8 29.55 -8.78 -19.42
C GLU A 8 29.75 -9.25 -17.97
N GLU A 9 29.79 -8.30 -17.05
CA GLU A 9 29.88 -8.60 -15.64
C GLU A 9 28.55 -9.21 -15.20
N THR A 10 28.54 -10.54 -15.00
CA THR A 10 27.34 -11.28 -14.57
C THR A 10 27.32 -11.38 -13.05
N LEU A 11 26.28 -10.84 -12.45
CA LEU A 11 26.01 -10.97 -11.03
C LEU A 11 25.10 -12.19 -10.78
N ASP A 12 25.43 -13.04 -9.82
CA ASP A 12 24.62 -14.21 -9.44
C ASP A 12 23.84 -13.94 -8.15
N ALA A 13 22.53 -14.17 -8.18
CA ALA A 13 21.65 -14.05 -7.04
C ALA A 13 20.77 -15.30 -6.85
N ASP A 14 20.29 -15.53 -5.65
CA ASP A 14 19.21 -16.48 -5.42
C ASP A 14 17.86 -15.83 -5.76
N VAL A 15 17.68 -14.57 -5.35
CA VAL A 15 16.47 -13.79 -5.64
C VAL A 15 16.85 -12.39 -6.14
N ALA A 16 16.31 -12.01 -7.30
CA ALA A 16 16.32 -10.65 -7.81
C ALA A 16 14.94 -10.02 -7.56
N ILE A 17 14.90 -8.86 -6.91
CA ILE A 17 13.67 -8.14 -6.58
C ILE A 17 13.68 -6.81 -7.34
N CYS A 18 12.82 -6.69 -8.34
CA CYS A 18 12.61 -5.48 -9.12
C CYS A 18 11.63 -4.56 -8.39
N GLY A 19 12.14 -3.46 -7.84
CA GLY A 19 11.41 -2.52 -7.00
C GLY A 19 11.85 -2.59 -5.53
N ALA A 20 12.59 -1.56 -5.08
CA ALA A 20 12.99 -1.40 -3.69
C ALA A 20 12.11 -0.37 -2.96
N GLY A 21 10.79 -0.45 -3.17
CA GLY A 21 9.77 0.16 -2.32
C GLY A 21 9.54 -0.67 -1.05
N PRO A 22 8.58 -0.28 -0.17
CA PRO A 22 8.34 -0.96 1.10
C PRO A 22 8.09 -2.46 0.98
N VAL A 23 7.38 -2.91 -0.07
CA VAL A 23 7.06 -4.34 -0.27
C VAL A 23 8.30 -5.13 -0.67
N GLY A 24 9.08 -4.63 -1.64
CA GLY A 24 10.31 -5.30 -2.08
C GLY A 24 11.38 -5.37 -0.99
N MET A 25 11.59 -4.26 -0.26
CA MET A 25 12.53 -4.22 0.86
C MET A 25 12.08 -5.11 2.03
N ALA A 26 10.78 -5.14 2.34
CA ALA A 26 10.24 -6.05 3.35
C ALA A 26 10.47 -7.52 2.96
N LEU A 27 10.24 -7.88 1.68
CA LEU A 27 10.54 -9.22 1.18
C LEU A 27 12.02 -9.57 1.36
N ALA A 28 12.93 -8.69 0.95
CA ALA A 28 14.37 -8.90 1.06
C ALA A 28 14.82 -9.10 2.52
N ALA A 29 14.35 -8.23 3.42
CA ALA A 29 14.68 -8.32 4.85
C ALA A 29 14.08 -9.58 5.49
N LEU A 30 12.87 -10.00 5.12
CA LEU A 30 12.24 -11.23 5.58
C LEU A 30 12.96 -12.49 5.07
N LEU A 31 13.42 -12.50 3.82
CA LEU A 31 14.24 -13.60 3.27
C LEU A 31 15.55 -13.74 4.05
N ALA A 32 16.25 -12.64 4.27
CA ALA A 32 17.49 -12.63 5.04
C ALA A 32 17.27 -13.09 6.49
N ARG A 33 16.19 -12.62 7.13
CA ARG A 33 15.79 -13.05 8.48
C ARG A 33 15.52 -14.56 8.57
N ARG A 34 15.06 -15.16 7.46
CA ARG A 34 14.78 -16.61 7.35
C ARG A 34 15.95 -17.43 6.83
N GLY A 35 17.15 -16.86 6.78
CA GLY A 35 18.40 -17.57 6.51
C GLY A 35 18.88 -17.56 5.07
N VAL A 36 18.22 -16.82 4.17
CA VAL A 36 18.80 -16.59 2.83
C VAL A 36 19.95 -15.58 2.96
N PRO A 37 21.18 -15.89 2.51
CA PRO A 37 22.30 -14.97 2.63
C PRO A 37 21.99 -13.63 1.95
N GLY A 38 22.19 -12.50 2.65
CA GLY A 38 21.85 -11.18 2.14
C GLY A 38 22.56 -10.87 0.81
N GLN A 39 23.82 -11.31 0.65
CA GLN A 39 24.61 -11.16 -0.58
C GLN A 39 24.00 -11.92 -1.79
N ARG A 40 23.09 -12.86 -1.55
CA ARG A 40 22.38 -13.62 -2.58
C ARG A 40 21.01 -13.03 -2.90
N ILE A 41 20.64 -11.89 -2.28
CA ILE A 41 19.41 -11.13 -2.51
C ILE A 41 19.80 -9.80 -3.14
N VAL A 42 19.26 -9.51 -4.33
CA VAL A 42 19.52 -8.25 -5.06
C VAL A 42 18.22 -7.47 -5.20
N LEU A 43 18.20 -6.24 -4.71
CA LEU A 43 17.15 -5.26 -4.92
C LEU A 43 17.56 -4.29 -6.02
N ILE A 44 16.66 -4.03 -6.98
CA ILE A 44 16.90 -3.13 -8.11
C ILE A 44 15.79 -2.07 -8.13
N ASP A 45 16.12 -0.78 -8.21
CA ASP A 45 15.12 0.28 -8.27
C ASP A 45 15.63 1.50 -9.07
N GLY A 46 14.77 2.00 -9.95
CA GLY A 46 15.08 3.16 -10.79
C GLY A 46 15.13 4.50 -10.04
N LYS A 47 14.65 4.57 -8.79
CA LYS A 47 14.73 5.77 -7.95
C LYS A 47 15.89 5.68 -6.98
N SER A 48 16.60 6.77 -6.77
CA SER A 48 17.55 6.87 -5.67
C SER A 48 16.83 6.74 -4.32
N LEU A 49 17.57 6.36 -3.27
CA LEU A 49 16.99 6.26 -1.91
C LEU A 49 16.44 7.61 -1.44
N GLY A 50 17.16 8.70 -1.69
CA GLY A 50 16.70 10.06 -1.33
C GLY A 50 15.38 10.45 -2.00
N GLN A 51 15.20 10.10 -3.29
CA GLN A 51 13.93 10.32 -3.99
C GLN A 51 12.79 9.50 -3.39
N ALA A 52 13.04 8.26 -2.97
CA ALA A 52 12.02 7.42 -2.36
C ALA A 52 11.64 7.90 -0.94
N ILE A 53 12.60 8.40 -0.15
CA ILE A 53 12.37 8.98 1.19
C ILE A 53 11.61 10.31 1.11
N SER A 54 11.80 11.09 0.07
CA SER A 54 11.13 12.39 -0.10
C SER A 54 9.65 12.31 -0.48
N ASP A 55 9.08 11.11 -0.66
CA ASP A 55 7.66 10.91 -0.95
C ASP A 55 6.77 11.44 0.19
N PRO A 56 5.91 12.44 -0.05
CA PRO A 56 5.16 13.12 1.00
C PRO A 56 3.94 12.35 1.51
N ARG A 57 3.60 11.22 0.89
CA ARG A 57 2.40 10.45 1.21
C ARG A 57 2.45 9.89 2.62
N SER A 58 1.28 9.85 3.25
CA SER A 58 1.04 9.11 4.48
C SER A 58 0.31 7.80 4.16
N ILE A 59 0.62 6.78 4.90
CA ILE A 59 0.06 5.43 4.71
C ILE A 59 -0.49 4.90 6.03
N ALA A 60 -1.57 4.12 5.94
CA ALA A 60 -2.11 3.38 7.05
C ALA A 60 -1.53 1.96 7.06
N LEU A 61 -0.76 1.63 8.09
CA LEU A 61 -0.24 0.30 8.36
C LEU A 61 -1.22 -0.41 9.29
N ALA A 62 -1.78 -1.54 8.87
CA ALA A 62 -2.59 -2.39 9.73
C ALA A 62 -1.72 -3.05 10.83
N TRP A 63 -2.33 -3.49 11.92
CA TRP A 63 -1.62 -4.15 13.02
C TRP A 63 -0.76 -5.33 12.55
N GLY A 64 -1.27 -6.17 11.66
CA GLY A 64 -0.50 -7.27 11.08
C GLY A 64 0.75 -6.81 10.30
N SER A 65 0.68 -5.67 9.61
CA SER A 65 1.82 -5.07 8.92
C SER A 65 2.88 -4.53 9.90
N ARG A 66 2.44 -3.95 11.02
CA ARG A 66 3.34 -3.52 12.11
C ARG A 66 4.16 -4.71 12.64
N LEU A 67 3.53 -5.86 12.87
CA LEU A 67 4.21 -7.07 13.33
C LEU A 67 5.27 -7.56 12.33
N LEU A 68 4.98 -7.53 11.03
CA LEU A 68 5.94 -7.88 9.98
C LEU A 68 7.15 -6.92 9.94
N LEU A 69 6.90 -5.62 10.10
CA LEU A 69 7.96 -4.61 10.15
C LEU A 69 8.81 -4.73 11.42
N GLU A 70 8.22 -5.19 12.52
CA GLU A 70 8.94 -5.51 13.75
C GLU A 70 9.82 -6.75 13.58
N GLU A 71 9.32 -7.82 12.93
CA GLU A 71 10.07 -9.05 12.64
C GLU A 71 11.40 -8.74 11.93
N VAL A 72 11.40 -7.77 11.01
CA VAL A 72 12.62 -7.37 10.28
C VAL A 72 13.43 -6.26 10.97
N GLY A 73 13.02 -5.82 12.16
CA GLY A 73 13.69 -4.76 12.93
C GLY A 73 13.58 -3.36 12.31
N ALA A 74 12.56 -3.12 11.48
CA ALA A 74 12.30 -1.80 10.90
C ALA A 74 11.37 -0.96 11.80
N TRP A 75 10.52 -1.59 12.61
CA TRP A 75 9.50 -0.92 13.41
C TRP A 75 10.01 0.18 14.36
N PRO A 76 11.13 0.04 15.09
CA PRO A 76 11.60 1.11 15.97
C PRO A 76 11.82 2.46 15.25
N GLY A 77 12.27 2.43 13.99
CA GLY A 77 12.44 3.64 13.18
C GLY A 77 11.12 4.22 12.65
N ILE A 78 10.08 3.39 12.51
CA ILE A 78 8.77 3.81 12.02
C ILE A 78 7.88 4.25 13.18
N GLY A 79 7.83 3.44 14.25
CA GLY A 79 6.91 3.62 15.37
C GLY A 79 7.06 4.95 16.08
N ALA A 80 8.30 5.42 16.27
CA ALA A 80 8.59 6.69 16.93
C ALA A 80 8.02 7.92 16.19
N ALA A 81 7.81 7.85 14.89
CA ALA A 81 7.29 8.92 14.05
C ALA A 81 5.87 8.63 13.52
N SER A 82 5.24 7.55 13.99
CA SER A 82 3.90 7.14 13.56
C SER A 82 2.83 7.49 14.59
N THR A 83 1.59 7.64 14.12
CA THR A 83 0.43 7.87 14.98
C THR A 83 -0.43 6.61 15.06
N ALA A 84 -0.67 6.11 16.27
CA ALA A 84 -1.54 4.96 16.51
C ALA A 84 -3.00 5.27 16.13
N ILE A 85 -3.69 4.29 15.52
CA ILE A 85 -5.13 4.31 15.27
C ILE A 85 -5.80 3.42 16.31
N HIS A 86 -6.49 4.01 17.29
CA HIS A 86 -7.24 3.28 18.28
C HIS A 86 -8.68 3.02 17.84
N GLN A 87 -9.22 3.94 17.05
CA GLN A 87 -10.61 3.86 16.59
C GLN A 87 -10.69 4.20 15.09
N ILE A 88 -11.57 3.50 14.39
CA ILE A 88 -11.93 3.80 12.99
C ILE A 88 -13.42 4.07 12.95
N HIS A 89 -13.78 5.31 12.59
CA HIS A 89 -15.15 5.75 12.45
C HIS A 89 -15.54 5.74 10.98
N VAL A 90 -16.41 4.81 10.59
CA VAL A 90 -16.98 4.73 9.25
C VAL A 90 -18.37 5.36 9.25
N SER A 91 -18.66 6.23 8.28
CA SER A 91 -19.97 6.88 8.16
C SER A 91 -20.29 7.23 6.71
N ARG A 92 -21.56 7.47 6.43
CA ARG A 92 -22.03 7.99 5.14
C ARG A 92 -22.65 9.37 5.29
N ARG A 93 -22.39 10.27 4.32
CA ARG A 93 -22.99 11.59 4.27
C ARG A 93 -24.51 11.46 4.03
N GLY A 94 -25.33 12.22 4.80
CA GLY A 94 -26.78 12.25 4.62
C GLY A 94 -27.55 11.01 5.09
N HIS A 95 -26.90 10.01 5.68
CA HIS A 95 -27.55 8.77 6.16
C HIS A 95 -27.28 8.49 7.65
N LEU A 96 -28.27 7.85 8.30
CA LEU A 96 -28.23 7.45 9.70
C LEU A 96 -27.46 6.12 9.87
N GLY A 97 -26.31 5.94 9.36
CA GLY A 97 -25.50 4.73 9.58
C GLY A 97 -24.06 5.13 9.92
N ARG A 98 -23.56 4.62 11.03
CA ARG A 98 -22.15 4.71 11.41
C ARG A 98 -21.69 3.35 11.91
N SER A 99 -20.42 3.06 11.76
CA SER A 99 -19.76 1.95 12.46
C SER A 99 -18.52 2.50 13.16
N LEU A 100 -18.30 2.09 14.38
CA LEU A 100 -17.11 2.42 15.15
C LEU A 100 -16.39 1.11 15.48
N MET A 101 -15.21 0.92 14.91
CA MET A 101 -14.29 -0.15 15.30
C MET A 101 -13.36 0.38 16.37
N ASP A 102 -13.20 -0.34 17.46
CA ASP A 102 -12.35 0.04 18.59
C ASP A 102 -11.30 -1.05 18.84
N ARG A 103 -10.07 -0.65 19.13
CA ARG A 103 -8.97 -1.57 19.46
C ARG A 103 -9.27 -2.44 20.68
N ASP A 104 -10.02 -1.90 21.65
CA ASP A 104 -10.36 -2.61 22.87
C ASP A 104 -11.29 -3.80 22.62
N GLU A 105 -12.01 -3.84 21.48
CA GLU A 105 -12.80 -5.00 21.06
C GLU A 105 -11.93 -6.18 20.59
N HIS A 106 -10.64 -5.94 20.34
CA HIS A 106 -9.68 -6.91 19.80
C HIS A 106 -8.50 -7.17 20.76
N ASP A 107 -8.49 -6.55 21.93
CA ASP A 107 -7.39 -6.61 22.91
C ASP A 107 -6.03 -6.21 22.28
N LEU A 108 -6.02 -5.16 21.44
CA LEU A 108 -4.83 -4.68 20.75
C LEU A 108 -4.37 -3.31 21.27
N GLU A 109 -3.08 -3.02 21.15
CA GLU A 109 -2.54 -1.69 21.42
C GLU A 109 -3.08 -0.65 20.44
N ALA A 110 -3.30 -1.05 19.18
CA ALA A 110 -3.86 -0.24 18.11
C ALA A 110 -4.46 -1.12 17.00
N LEU A 111 -5.42 -0.60 16.23
CA LEU A 111 -5.90 -1.24 15.00
C LEU A 111 -4.86 -1.14 13.87
N GLY A 112 -4.02 -0.12 13.95
CA GLY A 112 -2.98 0.18 12.99
C GLY A 112 -2.28 1.49 13.32
N TYR A 113 -1.46 1.97 12.40
CA TYR A 113 -0.66 3.18 12.56
C TYR A 113 -0.64 3.99 11.26
N VAL A 114 -0.60 5.30 11.40
CA VAL A 114 -0.34 6.21 10.27
C VAL A 114 1.13 6.60 10.29
N ALA A 115 1.84 6.30 9.23
CA ALA A 115 3.25 6.62 9.07
C ALA A 115 3.49 7.40 7.77
N ARG A 116 4.58 8.15 7.68
CA ARG A 116 5.04 8.72 6.42
C ARG A 116 5.65 7.61 5.56
N TYR A 117 5.37 7.64 4.28
CA TYR A 117 5.94 6.66 3.34
C TYR A 117 7.48 6.67 3.38
N GLY A 118 8.09 7.86 3.42
CA GLY A 118 9.54 8.03 3.48
C GLY A 118 10.16 7.41 4.72
N ASP A 119 9.52 7.51 5.90
CA ASP A 119 10.03 6.91 7.14
C ASP A 119 10.02 5.38 7.07
N VAL A 120 8.99 4.79 6.44
CA VAL A 120 8.92 3.35 6.20
C VAL A 120 10.02 2.89 5.24
N VAL A 121 10.26 3.65 4.15
CA VAL A 121 11.33 3.38 3.19
C VAL A 121 12.70 3.45 3.87
N ASP A 122 12.98 4.49 4.65
CA ASP A 122 14.27 4.67 5.33
C ASP A 122 14.53 3.53 6.35
N ALA A 123 13.55 3.19 7.16
CA ALA A 123 13.67 2.12 8.14
C ALA A 123 13.90 0.74 7.52
N LEU A 124 13.20 0.44 6.41
CA LEU A 124 13.39 -0.81 5.66
C LEU A 124 14.72 -0.84 4.91
N ALA A 125 15.18 0.30 4.36
CA ALA A 125 16.50 0.39 3.73
C ALA A 125 17.61 0.04 4.73
N ARG A 126 17.55 0.59 5.94
CA ARG A 126 18.48 0.25 7.03
C ARG A 126 18.37 -1.22 7.46
N ALA A 127 17.17 -1.82 7.43
CA ALA A 127 17.00 -3.24 7.71
C ALA A 127 17.66 -4.12 6.64
N CYS A 128 17.52 -3.78 5.36
CA CYS A 128 18.20 -4.44 4.24
C CYS A 128 19.73 -4.30 4.33
N GLU A 129 20.23 -3.11 4.66
CA GLU A 129 21.66 -2.86 4.84
C GLU A 129 22.25 -3.72 5.96
N ARG A 130 21.61 -3.75 7.14
CA ARG A 130 22.03 -4.62 8.26
C ARG A 130 22.02 -6.11 7.90
N ALA A 131 21.13 -6.52 7.00
CA ALA A 131 21.03 -7.88 6.51
C ALA A 131 22.02 -8.21 5.39
N GLY A 132 22.83 -7.26 4.92
CA GLY A 132 23.79 -7.42 3.85
C GLY A 132 23.16 -7.62 2.46
N VAL A 133 21.90 -7.16 2.27
CA VAL A 133 21.21 -7.21 0.97
C VAL A 133 21.89 -6.27 -0.02
N GLN A 134 22.11 -6.75 -1.25
CA GLN A 134 22.66 -5.93 -2.31
C GLN A 134 21.56 -5.01 -2.89
N VAL A 135 21.81 -3.71 -2.94
CA VAL A 135 20.85 -2.74 -3.47
C VAL A 135 21.46 -1.96 -4.62
N LEU A 136 20.89 -2.13 -5.81
CA LEU A 136 21.29 -1.46 -7.05
C LEU A 136 20.32 -0.28 -7.32
N ARG A 137 20.79 0.93 -7.07
CA ARG A 137 20.07 2.21 -7.30
C ARG A 137 21.00 3.30 -7.79
N PRO A 138 20.57 4.21 -8.66
CA PRO A 138 19.36 4.16 -9.47
C PRO A 138 19.58 3.29 -10.69
N LEU A 139 18.93 2.16 -10.81
CA LEU A 139 19.02 1.22 -11.93
C LEU A 139 17.67 0.59 -12.23
N ARG A 140 17.40 0.32 -13.50
CA ARG A 140 16.16 -0.31 -13.95
C ARG A 140 16.46 -1.62 -14.68
N VAL A 141 15.51 -2.54 -14.57
CA VAL A 141 15.47 -3.73 -15.40
C VAL A 141 14.88 -3.35 -16.76
N SER A 142 15.65 -3.49 -17.82
CA SER A 142 15.24 -3.19 -19.20
C SER A 142 14.71 -4.42 -19.94
N GLY A 143 15.05 -5.63 -19.48
CA GLY A 143 14.59 -6.89 -20.05
C GLY A 143 14.67 -8.02 -19.05
N MET A 144 13.82 -9.05 -19.23
CA MET A 144 13.79 -10.24 -18.38
C MET A 144 13.50 -11.46 -19.26
N GLU A 145 14.36 -12.47 -19.15
CA GLU A 145 14.26 -13.73 -19.88
C GLU A 145 14.29 -14.89 -18.91
N GLU A 146 13.25 -15.71 -18.94
CA GLU A 146 13.13 -16.88 -18.08
C GLU A 146 13.63 -18.15 -18.80
N SER A 147 14.32 -19.02 -18.07
CA SER A 147 14.80 -20.31 -18.53
C SER A 147 14.57 -21.38 -17.46
N PRO A 148 14.72 -22.69 -17.79
CA PRO A 148 14.60 -23.74 -16.78
C PRO A 148 15.61 -23.62 -15.62
N GLN A 149 16.75 -22.96 -15.84
CA GLN A 149 17.84 -22.80 -14.88
C GLN A 149 17.65 -21.57 -13.99
N GLY A 150 16.97 -20.53 -14.46
CA GLY A 150 16.83 -19.26 -13.76
C GLY A 150 16.24 -18.15 -14.62
N VAL A 151 16.38 -16.94 -14.14
CA VAL A 151 15.94 -15.73 -14.83
C VAL A 151 17.14 -14.83 -15.08
N ARG A 152 17.30 -14.38 -16.33
CA ARG A 152 18.29 -13.38 -16.72
C ARG A 152 17.60 -12.02 -16.75
N LEU A 153 18.15 -11.05 -16.03
CA LEU A 153 17.71 -9.68 -16.05
C LEU A 153 18.76 -8.80 -16.71
N GLN A 154 18.35 -7.98 -17.67
CA GLN A 154 19.17 -6.96 -18.30
C GLN A 154 18.95 -5.63 -17.57
N LEU A 155 20.04 -4.95 -17.20
CA LEU A 155 19.99 -3.66 -16.54
C LEU A 155 20.23 -2.54 -17.56
N ASP A 156 19.73 -1.34 -17.29
CA ASP A 156 19.83 -0.17 -18.17
C ASP A 156 21.26 0.38 -18.31
N ASP A 157 22.20 -0.03 -17.43
CA ASP A 157 23.62 0.26 -17.53
C ASP A 157 24.42 -0.78 -18.35
N GLY A 158 23.73 -1.79 -18.90
CA GLY A 158 24.31 -2.85 -19.73
C GLY A 158 24.81 -4.08 -18.96
N ARG A 159 24.73 -4.09 -17.64
CA ARG A 159 25.04 -5.30 -16.83
C ARG A 159 23.92 -6.34 -16.95
N THR A 160 24.29 -7.59 -16.68
CA THR A 160 23.37 -8.71 -16.65
C THR A 160 23.37 -9.34 -15.25
N LEU A 161 22.21 -9.67 -14.72
CA LEU A 161 22.02 -10.38 -13.47
C LEU A 161 21.37 -11.74 -13.73
N GLN A 162 21.92 -12.80 -13.16
CA GLN A 162 21.29 -14.14 -13.15
C GLN A 162 20.70 -14.42 -11.77
N ALA A 163 19.44 -14.86 -11.71
CA ALA A 163 18.76 -15.21 -10.47
C ALA A 163 17.99 -16.52 -10.60
N LYS A 164 17.82 -17.26 -9.50
CA LYS A 164 16.96 -18.45 -9.49
C LYS A 164 15.49 -18.08 -9.60
N ILE A 165 15.10 -16.98 -8.93
CA ILE A 165 13.74 -16.42 -8.90
C ILE A 165 13.82 -14.90 -9.08
N ALA A 166 12.94 -14.36 -9.92
CA ALA A 166 12.72 -12.93 -10.06
C ALA A 166 11.39 -12.52 -9.45
N VAL A 167 11.38 -11.41 -8.69
CA VAL A 167 10.20 -10.87 -8.05
C VAL A 167 9.94 -9.46 -8.56
N GLN A 168 8.79 -9.25 -9.18
CA GLN A 168 8.32 -7.93 -9.57
C GLN A 168 7.61 -7.29 -8.36
N ALA A 169 8.21 -6.25 -7.80
CA ALA A 169 7.70 -5.47 -6.69
C ALA A 169 7.67 -3.97 -7.02
N GLU A 170 7.75 -3.64 -8.31
CA GLU A 170 7.72 -2.26 -8.79
C GLU A 170 6.37 -1.63 -8.45
N GLY A 171 6.44 -0.53 -7.71
CA GLY A 171 5.30 0.30 -7.39
C GLY A 171 5.00 1.27 -8.54
N GLY A 172 3.84 1.87 -8.47
CA GLY A 172 3.40 2.93 -9.37
C GLY A 172 1.97 3.28 -9.05
N VAL A 173 1.53 4.48 -9.43
CA VAL A 173 0.12 4.83 -9.41
C VAL A 173 -0.58 4.22 -10.63
N PHE A 174 -1.89 4.06 -10.58
CA PHE A 174 -2.69 3.40 -11.62
C PHE A 174 -2.37 3.89 -13.04
N GLY A 175 -2.27 5.20 -13.25
CA GLY A 175 -2.01 5.78 -14.57
C GLY A 175 -0.57 5.63 -15.12
N GLU A 176 0.38 5.11 -14.31
CA GLU A 176 1.78 4.91 -14.71
C GLU A 176 2.10 3.45 -15.06
N GLN A 177 1.15 2.54 -14.86
CA GLN A 177 1.35 1.11 -15.08
C GLN A 177 0.76 0.68 -16.44
N PRO A 178 1.39 -0.28 -17.14
CA PRO A 178 0.75 -0.90 -18.30
C PRO A 178 -0.52 -1.65 -17.87
N ASP A 179 -1.49 -1.71 -18.78
CA ASP A 179 -2.73 -2.45 -18.56
C ASP A 179 -2.48 -3.93 -18.30
N LYS A 180 -3.12 -4.46 -17.27
CA LYS A 180 -3.09 -5.87 -16.87
C LYS A 180 -4.39 -6.57 -17.29
N THR A 181 -4.46 -7.88 -17.05
CA THR A 181 -5.62 -8.70 -17.45
C THR A 181 -6.94 -8.22 -16.84
N ASN A 182 -6.90 -7.65 -15.62
CA ASN A 182 -8.07 -7.10 -14.96
C ASN A 182 -7.82 -5.61 -14.66
N THR A 183 -8.02 -4.79 -15.70
CA THR A 183 -7.88 -3.33 -15.61
C THR A 183 -9.25 -2.68 -15.59
N ARG A 184 -9.46 -1.75 -14.68
CA ARG A 184 -10.68 -0.95 -14.59
C ARG A 184 -10.34 0.45 -14.11
N ASP A 185 -10.69 1.44 -14.89
CA ASP A 185 -10.74 2.83 -14.44
C ASP A 185 -12.02 3.04 -13.62
N TYR A 186 -11.88 3.61 -12.43
CA TYR A 186 -13.04 3.95 -11.59
C TYR A 186 -13.65 5.30 -11.93
N GLY A 187 -13.05 6.09 -12.83
CA GLY A 187 -13.46 7.46 -13.10
C GLY A 187 -13.33 8.35 -11.86
N GLN A 188 -12.38 8.06 -11.00
CA GLN A 188 -12.13 8.78 -9.76
C GLN A 188 -10.65 9.17 -9.65
N THR A 189 -10.42 10.26 -8.92
CA THR A 189 -9.10 10.79 -8.59
C THR A 189 -9.04 11.03 -7.08
N ALA A 190 -7.96 10.59 -6.43
CA ALA A 190 -7.70 10.89 -5.03
C ALA A 190 -6.95 12.21 -4.90
N VAL A 191 -7.53 13.17 -4.22
CA VAL A 191 -6.86 14.40 -3.76
C VAL A 191 -6.25 14.12 -2.40
N ILE A 192 -4.94 14.29 -2.28
CA ILE A 192 -4.15 14.01 -1.07
C ILE A 192 -3.58 15.32 -0.53
N ALA A 193 -3.69 15.52 0.77
CA ALA A 193 -3.11 16.65 1.50
C ALA A 193 -2.94 16.31 2.98
N ARG A 194 -2.31 17.22 3.73
CA ARG A 194 -2.41 17.29 5.19
C ARG A 194 -3.31 18.45 5.55
N VAL A 195 -4.20 18.25 6.52
CA VAL A 195 -5.13 19.27 6.98
C VAL A 195 -5.06 19.42 8.49
N SER A 196 -5.27 20.64 8.99
CA SER A 196 -5.42 20.91 10.43
C SER A 196 -6.89 21.18 10.75
N VAL A 197 -7.30 20.83 11.97
CA VAL A 197 -8.68 20.95 12.45
C VAL A 197 -8.76 21.65 13.80
N SER A 198 -9.89 22.27 14.11
CA SER A 198 -10.08 23.01 15.37
C SER A 198 -10.48 22.13 16.56
N SER A 199 -11.01 20.92 16.33
CA SER A 199 -11.49 20.01 17.38
C SER A 199 -11.04 18.58 17.07
N PRO A 200 -9.74 18.26 17.23
CA PRO A 200 -9.19 16.96 16.89
C PRO A 200 -9.75 15.85 17.77
N ARG A 201 -9.75 14.64 17.24
CA ARG A 201 -10.01 13.41 17.96
C ARG A 201 -8.76 12.54 17.90
N ALA A 202 -8.00 12.55 18.98
CA ALA A 202 -6.75 11.80 19.06
C ALA A 202 -6.96 10.33 18.69
N HIS A 203 -6.03 9.76 17.94
CA HIS A 203 -6.01 8.34 17.57
C HIS A 203 -7.26 7.81 16.84
N ARG A 204 -8.09 8.70 16.29
CA ARG A 204 -9.29 8.28 15.55
C ARG A 204 -9.13 8.59 14.06
N ALA A 205 -9.19 7.54 13.25
CA ALA A 205 -9.34 7.63 11.81
C ALA A 205 -10.82 7.76 11.42
N PHE A 206 -11.08 8.45 10.33
CA PHE A 206 -12.41 8.61 9.77
C PHE A 206 -12.42 8.15 8.32
N GLU A 207 -13.40 7.33 7.98
CA GLU A 207 -13.75 6.98 6.61
C GLU A 207 -15.19 7.46 6.37
N ARG A 208 -15.35 8.49 5.55
CA ARG A 208 -16.65 9.06 5.25
C ARG A 208 -16.98 8.88 3.79
N PHE A 209 -17.99 8.10 3.51
CA PHE A 209 -18.51 7.94 2.16
C PHE A 209 -19.36 9.13 1.76
N THR A 210 -18.96 9.82 0.70
CA THR A 210 -19.72 10.91 0.06
C THR A 210 -20.42 10.39 -1.20
N ASP A 211 -21.18 11.22 -1.89
CA ASP A 211 -21.85 10.84 -3.13
C ASP A 211 -20.88 10.68 -4.33
N GLU A 212 -19.64 11.16 -4.20
CA GLU A 212 -18.61 11.06 -5.24
C GLU A 212 -17.55 9.99 -4.92
N GLY A 213 -17.41 9.61 -3.67
CA GLY A 213 -16.43 8.64 -3.24
C GLY A 213 -16.07 8.73 -1.76
N PRO A 214 -15.14 7.91 -1.29
CA PRO A 214 -14.67 7.95 0.09
C PRO A 214 -13.80 9.19 0.37
N LEU A 215 -13.95 9.73 1.58
CA LEU A 215 -13.11 10.76 2.17
C LEU A 215 -12.52 10.22 3.46
N ALA A 216 -11.23 9.96 3.47
CA ALA A 216 -10.50 9.47 4.64
C ALA A 216 -9.71 10.59 5.31
N LEU A 217 -9.77 10.63 6.64
CA LEU A 217 -8.93 11.46 7.50
C LEU A 217 -8.20 10.55 8.50
N LEU A 218 -6.89 10.47 8.35
CA LEU A 218 -6.03 9.65 9.17
C LEU A 218 -5.27 10.53 10.17
N PRO A 219 -5.31 10.24 11.49
CA PRO A 219 -4.66 11.07 12.50
C PRO A 219 -3.14 11.09 12.28
N GLN A 220 -2.54 12.27 12.42
CA GLN A 220 -1.09 12.46 12.37
C GLN A 220 -0.63 13.22 13.59
N GLU A 221 0.45 12.76 14.21
CA GLU A 221 1.18 13.55 15.19
C GLU A 221 2.02 14.60 14.45
N GLY A 222 1.80 15.86 14.77
CA GLY A 222 2.52 16.97 14.21
C GLY A 222 2.21 18.22 14.98
N GLY A 223 3.21 18.81 15.64
CA GLY A 223 3.19 20.10 16.31
C GLY A 223 2.18 20.24 17.44
N ASP A 224 0.92 20.25 17.13
CA ASP A 224 -0.20 20.52 18.05
C ASP A 224 -1.23 19.39 18.14
N GLY A 225 -0.98 18.23 17.51
CA GLY A 225 -1.92 17.08 17.50
C GLY A 225 -3.19 17.31 16.67
N HIS A 226 -3.29 18.42 15.96
CA HIS A 226 -4.49 18.83 15.21
C HIS A 226 -4.44 18.43 13.73
N GLN A 227 -3.52 17.56 13.31
CA GLN A 227 -3.28 17.24 11.91
C GLN A 227 -3.86 15.88 11.51
N TYR A 228 -4.33 15.84 10.25
CA TYR A 228 -4.80 14.64 9.59
C TYR A 228 -4.23 14.54 8.18
N ALA A 229 -3.88 13.31 7.76
CA ALA A 229 -3.69 13.03 6.35
C ALA A 229 -5.06 12.87 5.70
N LEU A 230 -5.30 13.65 4.65
CA LEU A 230 -6.52 13.61 3.84
C LEU A 230 -6.30 12.74 2.61
N VAL A 231 -7.23 11.85 2.33
CA VAL A 231 -7.42 11.18 1.04
C VAL A 231 -8.88 11.37 0.63
N TRP A 232 -9.13 12.19 -0.38
CA TRP A 232 -10.47 12.52 -0.84
C TRP A 232 -10.67 12.07 -2.28
N CYS A 233 -11.47 11.03 -2.47
CA CYS A 233 -11.78 10.48 -3.78
C CYS A 233 -12.99 11.19 -4.38
N VAL A 234 -12.79 11.77 -5.56
CA VAL A 234 -13.80 12.54 -6.30
C VAL A 234 -13.69 12.28 -7.80
N GLN A 235 -14.63 12.78 -8.59
CA GLN A 235 -14.53 12.74 -10.05
C GLN A 235 -13.33 13.59 -10.55
N PRO A 236 -12.69 13.23 -11.69
CA PRO A 236 -11.48 13.89 -12.18
C PRO A 236 -11.65 15.42 -12.36
N GLU A 237 -12.78 15.87 -12.89
CA GLU A 237 -13.07 17.31 -13.10
C GLU A 237 -13.19 18.06 -11.77
N ARG A 238 -13.75 17.41 -10.75
CA ARG A 238 -13.80 17.98 -9.40
C ARG A 238 -12.44 17.99 -8.74
N ALA A 239 -11.64 16.95 -8.93
CA ALA A 239 -10.27 16.92 -8.41
C ALA A 239 -9.45 18.09 -8.94
N GLN A 240 -9.51 18.34 -10.25
CA GLN A 240 -8.83 19.50 -10.85
C GLN A 240 -9.31 20.82 -10.24
N ARG A 241 -10.62 21.01 -10.09
CA ARG A 241 -11.18 22.19 -9.45
C ARG A 241 -10.68 22.37 -8.01
N LEU A 242 -10.64 21.26 -7.21
CA LEU A 242 -10.15 21.29 -5.84
C LEU A 242 -8.66 21.64 -5.77
N LEU A 243 -7.84 21.26 -6.75
CA LEU A 243 -6.44 21.65 -6.84
C LEU A 243 -6.28 23.16 -7.11
N ASP A 244 -7.15 23.74 -7.91
CA ASP A 244 -7.10 25.14 -8.35
C ASP A 244 -7.68 26.13 -7.31
N LEU A 245 -8.44 25.65 -6.31
CA LEU A 245 -9.01 26.48 -5.26
C LEU A 245 -7.93 27.12 -4.39
N GLY A 246 -8.18 28.33 -3.90
CA GLY A 246 -7.44 28.91 -2.79
C GLY A 246 -7.68 28.13 -1.48
N GLU A 247 -6.84 28.37 -0.47
CA GLU A 247 -6.88 27.64 0.81
C GLU A 247 -8.26 27.70 1.47
N ASP A 248 -8.82 28.90 1.68
CA ASP A 248 -10.10 29.09 2.36
C ASP A 248 -11.27 28.41 1.64
N ALA A 249 -11.31 28.50 0.30
CA ALA A 249 -12.35 27.89 -0.50
C ALA A 249 -12.25 26.35 -0.44
N PHE A 250 -11.04 25.78 -0.49
CA PHE A 250 -10.82 24.35 -0.34
C PHE A 250 -11.25 23.85 1.04
N LEU A 251 -10.87 24.56 2.12
CA LEU A 251 -11.25 24.20 3.49
C LEU A 251 -12.75 24.26 3.71
N HIS A 252 -13.44 25.20 3.07
CA HIS A 252 -14.90 25.29 3.07
C HIS A 252 -15.54 24.08 2.37
N GLU A 253 -15.12 23.76 1.16
CA GLU A 253 -15.60 22.58 0.41
C GLU A 253 -15.35 21.27 1.18
N LEU A 254 -14.19 21.15 1.81
CA LEU A 254 -13.85 20.00 2.65
C LEU A 254 -14.77 19.92 3.88
N GLY A 255 -15.05 21.05 4.51
CA GLY A 255 -15.99 21.15 5.64
C GLY A 255 -17.39 20.70 5.24
N GLU A 256 -17.90 21.15 4.12
CA GLU A 256 -19.19 20.72 3.57
C GLU A 256 -19.24 19.21 3.26
N ALA A 257 -18.15 18.64 2.74
CA ALA A 257 -18.07 17.21 2.43
C ALA A 257 -17.96 16.35 3.70
N PHE A 258 -17.14 16.77 4.67
CA PHE A 258 -16.87 16.00 5.89
C PHE A 258 -17.87 16.27 7.02
N GLY A 259 -18.33 17.52 7.18
CA GLY A 259 -19.18 17.95 8.30
C GLY A 259 -18.38 18.32 9.56
N GLU A 260 -19.07 18.63 10.65
CA GLU A 260 -18.55 19.34 11.83
C GLU A 260 -17.84 18.47 12.90
N ARG A 261 -17.65 17.16 12.67
CA ARG A 261 -17.13 16.22 13.69
C ARG A 261 -15.74 16.54 14.23
N LEU A 262 -14.94 17.27 13.46
CA LEU A 262 -13.60 17.75 13.79
C LEU A 262 -13.55 19.28 13.96
N GLY A 263 -14.70 19.93 14.10
CA GLY A 263 -14.84 21.38 14.06
C GLY A 263 -14.55 21.92 12.64
N ARG A 264 -13.87 23.05 12.55
CA ARG A 264 -13.49 23.66 11.27
C ARG A 264 -12.12 23.17 10.82
N PHE A 265 -11.95 23.01 9.51
CA PHE A 265 -10.63 22.85 8.89
C PHE A 265 -9.95 24.21 8.86
N THR A 266 -8.69 24.30 9.29
CA THR A 266 -8.00 25.57 9.56
C THR A 266 -6.77 25.78 8.69
N ARG A 267 -6.16 24.73 8.14
CA ARG A 267 -5.00 24.78 7.24
C ARG A 267 -5.00 23.58 6.29
N VAL A 268 -4.40 23.75 5.11
CA VAL A 268 -4.11 22.65 4.18
C VAL A 268 -2.70 22.79 3.61
N SER A 269 -1.98 21.66 3.48
CA SER A 269 -0.70 21.59 2.75
C SER A 269 -0.92 21.70 1.23
N PRO A 270 0.14 21.82 0.43
CA PRO A 270 0.03 21.58 -1.00
C PRO A 270 -0.73 20.29 -1.30
N ARG A 271 -1.63 20.35 -2.28
CA ARG A 271 -2.52 19.26 -2.69
C ARG A 271 -1.92 18.54 -3.88
N VAL A 272 -2.03 17.21 -3.90
CA VAL A 272 -1.60 16.37 -5.01
C VAL A 272 -2.75 15.46 -5.41
N ALA A 273 -2.90 15.14 -6.67
CA ALA A 273 -3.95 14.26 -7.16
C ALA A 273 -3.39 13.04 -7.90
N PHE A 274 -4.06 11.89 -7.73
CA PHE A 274 -3.71 10.63 -8.35
C PHE A 274 -4.95 9.96 -8.95
N PRO A 275 -4.93 9.54 -10.23
CA PRO A 275 -6.02 8.78 -10.82
C PRO A 275 -6.14 7.41 -10.14
N LEU A 276 -7.38 6.92 -10.00
CA LEU A 276 -7.71 5.69 -9.31
C LEU A 276 -8.28 4.64 -10.26
N GLY A 277 -7.74 3.44 -10.16
CA GLY A 277 -8.23 2.27 -10.91
C GLY A 277 -7.81 0.96 -10.25
N LEU A 278 -8.45 -0.10 -10.68
CA LEU A 278 -7.99 -1.46 -10.48
C LEU A 278 -7.05 -1.82 -11.63
N ASN A 279 -5.87 -2.33 -11.30
CA ASN A 279 -4.95 -2.88 -12.28
C ASN A 279 -4.30 -4.13 -11.67
N ALA A 280 -4.86 -5.30 -11.96
CA ALA A 280 -4.47 -6.54 -11.32
C ALA A 280 -4.19 -7.66 -12.32
N ASP A 281 -3.02 -8.27 -12.17
CA ASP A 281 -2.64 -9.53 -12.79
C ASP A 281 -1.66 -10.26 -11.88
N PRO A 282 -2.16 -11.03 -10.90
CA PRO A 282 -1.32 -11.74 -9.95
C PRO A 282 -0.67 -13.00 -10.52
N ARG A 283 -0.77 -13.24 -11.86
CA ARG A 283 -0.21 -14.44 -12.46
C ARG A 283 1.30 -14.48 -12.26
N ALA A 284 1.80 -15.68 -12.00
CA ALA A 284 3.20 -16.00 -11.94
C ALA A 284 3.58 -16.85 -13.16
N SER A 285 4.81 -16.75 -13.60
CA SER A 285 5.44 -17.77 -14.45
C SER A 285 6.24 -18.73 -13.57
N ALA A 286 6.96 -19.68 -14.17
CA ALA A 286 7.64 -20.71 -13.38
C ALA A 286 8.65 -20.11 -12.36
N ARG A 287 9.33 -19.00 -12.74
CA ARG A 287 10.37 -18.39 -11.92
C ARG A 287 10.21 -16.89 -11.67
N THR A 288 9.13 -16.31 -12.20
CA THR A 288 8.83 -14.88 -12.03
C THR A 288 7.49 -14.72 -11.34
N VAL A 289 7.44 -13.87 -10.31
CA VAL A 289 6.24 -13.62 -9.51
C VAL A 289 6.08 -12.14 -9.23
N ALA A 290 4.84 -11.64 -9.24
CA ALA A 290 4.51 -10.27 -8.88
C ALA A 290 3.91 -10.17 -7.48
N ILE A 291 4.30 -9.13 -6.70
CA ILE A 291 3.77 -8.80 -5.38
C ILE A 291 3.47 -7.30 -5.25
N GLY A 292 2.61 -6.93 -4.31
CA GLY A 292 2.23 -5.55 -4.10
C GLY A 292 1.56 -4.92 -5.33
N ASN A 293 1.87 -3.65 -5.63
CA ASN A 293 1.26 -2.95 -6.78
C ASN A 293 1.67 -3.57 -8.13
N ALA A 294 2.79 -4.27 -8.21
CA ALA A 294 3.16 -5.03 -9.39
C ALA A 294 2.15 -6.16 -9.69
N ALA A 295 1.61 -6.80 -8.66
CA ALA A 295 0.54 -7.78 -8.80
C ALA A 295 -0.85 -7.15 -8.92
N GLN A 296 -1.16 -6.20 -8.03
CA GLN A 296 -2.46 -5.55 -7.95
C GLN A 296 -2.38 -4.11 -7.41
N THR A 297 -2.85 -3.14 -8.18
CA THR A 297 -3.14 -1.78 -7.73
C THR A 297 -4.61 -1.71 -7.36
N LEU A 298 -4.92 -1.26 -6.16
CA LEU A 298 -6.26 -1.24 -5.60
C LEU A 298 -6.74 0.19 -5.35
N HIS A 299 -8.07 0.36 -5.28
CA HIS A 299 -8.64 1.60 -4.77
C HIS A 299 -8.15 1.87 -3.32
N PRO A 300 -7.81 3.12 -2.95
CA PRO A 300 -7.25 3.46 -1.64
C PRO A 300 -8.23 3.29 -0.47
N VAL A 301 -9.50 2.97 -0.74
CA VAL A 301 -10.51 2.71 0.28
C VAL A 301 -9.98 1.69 1.30
N ALA A 302 -10.12 2.04 2.57
CA ALA A 302 -9.63 1.26 3.70
C ALA A 302 -8.09 1.02 3.75
N GLY A 303 -7.29 1.70 2.93
CA GLY A 303 -5.81 1.67 3.00
C GLY A 303 -5.16 0.30 2.81
N GLN A 304 -5.78 -0.62 2.03
CA GLN A 304 -5.36 -2.03 1.98
C GLN A 304 -4.19 -2.33 1.03
N GLY A 305 -3.85 -1.46 0.08
CA GLY A 305 -2.86 -1.78 -0.98
C GLY A 305 -1.49 -2.20 -0.43
N LEU A 306 -0.87 -1.38 0.42
CA LEU A 306 0.43 -1.72 1.02
C LEU A 306 0.33 -2.90 1.98
N ASN A 307 -0.73 -2.96 2.80
CA ASN A 307 -0.93 -4.04 3.77
C ASN A 307 -1.05 -5.41 3.07
N LEU A 308 -1.75 -5.47 1.93
CA LEU A 308 -1.84 -6.67 1.10
C LEU A 308 -0.47 -7.05 0.53
N GLY A 309 0.31 -6.06 0.03
CA GLY A 309 1.65 -6.29 -0.48
C GLY A 309 2.64 -6.80 0.58
N LEU A 310 2.55 -6.31 1.81
CA LEU A 310 3.37 -6.82 2.93
C LEU A 310 2.99 -8.25 3.31
N ARG A 311 1.71 -8.60 3.27
CA ARG A 311 1.28 -10.00 3.44
C ARG A 311 1.79 -10.90 2.32
N ASP A 312 1.78 -10.41 1.07
CA ASP A 312 2.40 -11.13 -0.05
C ASP A 312 3.88 -11.38 0.21
N ALA A 313 4.62 -10.35 0.62
CA ALA A 313 6.05 -10.46 0.93
C ALA A 313 6.33 -11.50 2.04
N ALA A 314 5.51 -11.55 3.09
CA ALA A 314 5.67 -12.48 4.19
C ALA A 314 5.45 -13.94 3.77
N VAL A 315 4.41 -14.22 2.98
CA VAL A 315 4.13 -15.57 2.48
C VAL A 315 5.19 -16.01 1.48
N LEU A 316 5.57 -15.12 0.54
CA LEU A 316 6.61 -15.43 -0.45
C LEU A 316 7.96 -15.69 0.22
N ALA A 317 8.36 -14.85 1.19
CA ALA A 317 9.60 -15.06 1.96
C ALA A 317 9.62 -16.40 2.68
N ARG A 318 8.50 -16.81 3.29
CA ARG A 318 8.39 -18.10 3.99
C ARG A 318 8.56 -19.29 3.05
N LEU A 319 8.01 -19.20 1.84
CA LEU A 319 8.09 -20.27 0.86
C LEU A 319 9.48 -20.32 0.21
N LEU A 320 10.01 -19.19 -0.26
CA LEU A 320 11.31 -19.13 -0.92
C LEU A 320 12.48 -19.43 0.01
N ALA A 321 12.39 -19.10 1.32
CA ALA A 321 13.41 -19.46 2.28
C ALA A 321 13.50 -20.97 2.52
N ARG A 322 12.46 -21.74 2.24
CA ARG A 322 12.49 -23.21 2.30
C ARG A 322 13.07 -23.83 1.03
N GLU A 323 12.68 -23.31 -0.12
CA GLU A 323 13.16 -23.75 -1.43
C GLU A 323 13.02 -22.65 -2.49
N MET A 324 14.10 -22.41 -3.25
CA MET A 324 14.15 -21.46 -4.36
C MET A 324 13.78 -22.17 -5.68
N THR A 325 12.51 -22.61 -5.80
CA THR A 325 12.08 -23.44 -6.92
C THR A 325 10.77 -22.90 -7.55
N PRO A 326 10.45 -23.27 -8.78
CA PRO A 326 9.14 -23.02 -9.38
C PRO A 326 7.97 -23.49 -8.50
N ALA A 327 8.10 -24.63 -7.85
CA ALA A 327 7.05 -25.16 -6.99
C ALA A 327 6.72 -24.24 -5.79
N ALA A 328 7.71 -23.48 -5.29
CA ALA A 328 7.46 -22.48 -4.25
C ALA A 328 6.66 -21.28 -4.79
N VAL A 329 6.90 -20.89 -6.06
CA VAL A 329 6.14 -19.84 -6.75
C VAL A 329 4.69 -20.26 -6.98
N ASP A 330 4.46 -21.52 -7.42
CA ASP A 330 3.11 -22.06 -7.61
C ASP A 330 2.33 -22.12 -6.29
N ARG A 331 2.99 -22.59 -5.20
CA ARG A 331 2.38 -22.59 -3.86
C ARG A 331 2.03 -21.18 -3.38
N PHE A 332 2.91 -20.22 -3.62
CA PHE A 332 2.62 -18.83 -3.30
C PHE A 332 1.37 -18.33 -4.01
N ALA A 333 1.26 -18.58 -5.32
CA ALA A 333 0.10 -18.19 -6.10
C ALA A 333 -1.19 -18.79 -5.52
N ALA A 334 -1.19 -20.09 -5.24
CA ALA A 334 -2.34 -20.81 -4.66
C ALA A 334 -2.73 -20.28 -3.26
N GLU A 335 -1.76 -20.10 -2.36
CA GLU A 335 -2.03 -19.60 -1.00
C GLU A 335 -2.56 -18.17 -0.98
N ARG A 336 -2.09 -17.31 -1.93
CA ARG A 336 -2.48 -15.89 -1.96
C ARG A 336 -3.76 -15.62 -2.73
N GLU A 337 -4.20 -16.53 -3.57
CA GLU A 337 -5.39 -16.36 -4.44
C GLU A 337 -6.64 -15.95 -3.63
N GLY A 338 -6.92 -16.66 -2.56
CA GLY A 338 -8.12 -16.43 -1.74
C GLY A 338 -8.13 -15.06 -1.05
N ASP A 339 -6.99 -14.66 -0.44
CA ASP A 339 -6.87 -13.36 0.25
C ASP A 339 -6.88 -12.20 -0.75
N ARG A 340 -6.14 -12.31 -1.86
CA ARG A 340 -6.12 -11.32 -2.93
C ARG A 340 -7.50 -11.10 -3.54
N ASN A 341 -8.17 -12.17 -3.94
CA ASN A 341 -9.49 -12.09 -4.54
C ASN A 341 -10.53 -11.49 -3.61
N MET A 342 -10.47 -11.80 -2.30
CA MET A 342 -11.35 -11.21 -1.30
C MET A 342 -11.13 -9.69 -1.19
N VAL A 343 -9.88 -9.24 -1.05
CA VAL A 343 -9.56 -7.80 -0.92
C VAL A 343 -9.90 -7.05 -2.21
N ILE A 344 -9.55 -7.61 -3.38
CA ILE A 344 -9.88 -7.01 -4.68
C ILE A 344 -11.40 -6.85 -4.82
N ARG A 345 -12.18 -7.91 -4.55
CA ARG A 345 -13.65 -7.86 -4.65
C ARG A 345 -14.26 -6.89 -3.66
N ALA A 346 -13.77 -6.85 -2.42
CA ALA A 346 -14.26 -5.93 -1.39
C ALA A 346 -14.01 -4.47 -1.77
N THR A 347 -12.78 -4.12 -2.16
CA THR A 347 -12.42 -2.76 -2.55
C THR A 347 -13.09 -2.33 -3.86
N ASP A 348 -13.15 -3.21 -4.86
CA ASP A 348 -13.85 -2.96 -6.13
C ASP A 348 -15.37 -2.79 -5.93
N THR A 349 -15.99 -3.58 -5.05
CA THR A 349 -17.41 -3.43 -4.72
C THR A 349 -17.67 -2.10 -4.00
N MET A 350 -16.85 -1.75 -3.01
CA MET A 350 -16.95 -0.47 -2.32
C MET A 350 -16.79 0.69 -3.32
N ALA A 351 -15.74 0.69 -4.14
CA ALA A 351 -15.50 1.73 -5.13
C ALA A 351 -16.70 1.92 -6.06
N ARG A 352 -17.28 0.82 -6.60
CA ARG A 352 -18.44 0.88 -7.50
C ARG A 352 -19.74 1.34 -6.84
N VAL A 353 -20.00 0.88 -5.62
CA VAL A 353 -21.23 1.27 -4.90
C VAL A 353 -21.20 2.75 -4.60
N PHE A 354 -20.03 3.33 -4.30
CA PHE A 354 -19.89 4.75 -3.98
C PHE A 354 -19.66 5.65 -5.19
N ALA A 355 -19.26 5.12 -6.35
CA ALA A 355 -19.17 5.87 -7.59
C ALA A 355 -20.53 6.04 -8.31
N GLY A 356 -21.58 5.32 -7.90
CA GLY A 356 -22.90 5.33 -8.54
C GLY A 356 -23.96 6.11 -7.73
N THR A 357 -25.00 6.62 -8.38
CA THR A 357 -26.14 7.35 -7.76
C THR A 357 -27.39 6.46 -7.59
N GLY A 358 -27.25 5.15 -7.47
CA GLY A 358 -28.35 4.19 -7.50
C GLY A 358 -28.91 3.81 -6.10
N PRO A 359 -30.07 3.11 -6.05
CA PRO A 359 -30.74 2.69 -4.80
C PRO A 359 -29.89 1.70 -3.95
N LEU A 360 -28.90 1.04 -4.56
CA LEU A 360 -27.93 0.20 -3.87
C LEU A 360 -27.17 0.93 -2.77
N GLN A 361 -26.98 2.23 -2.89
CA GLN A 361 -26.33 3.06 -1.87
C GLN A 361 -27.13 3.13 -0.56
N SER A 362 -28.46 3.13 -0.62
CA SER A 362 -29.31 3.13 0.58
C SER A 362 -29.26 1.78 1.30
N VAL A 363 -29.20 0.69 0.54
CA VAL A 363 -29.02 -0.68 1.07
C VAL A 363 -27.67 -0.82 1.80
N PHE A 364 -26.62 -0.17 1.30
CA PHE A 364 -25.30 -0.20 1.93
C PHE A 364 -25.24 0.61 3.23
N GLY A 365 -25.97 1.72 3.33
CA GLY A 365 -26.16 2.47 4.58
C GLY A 365 -26.84 1.62 5.67
N LEU A 366 -27.85 0.84 5.27
CA LEU A 366 -28.50 -0.13 6.16
C LEU A 366 -27.56 -1.29 6.54
N ALA A 367 -26.74 -1.77 5.61
CA ALA A 367 -25.74 -2.81 5.88
C ALA A 367 -24.65 -2.35 6.87
N LEU A 368 -24.18 -1.09 6.77
CA LEU A 368 -23.28 -0.48 7.74
C LEU A 368 -23.93 -0.35 9.12
N ALA A 369 -25.19 0.07 9.19
CA ALA A 369 -25.93 0.14 10.44
C ALA A 369 -26.16 -1.27 11.05
N ALA A 370 -26.43 -2.28 10.23
CA ALA A 370 -26.53 -3.67 10.67
C ALA A 370 -25.17 -4.21 11.17
N LEU A 371 -24.07 -3.89 10.49
CA LEU A 371 -22.72 -4.23 10.95
C LEU A 371 -22.40 -3.60 12.31
N ASP A 372 -22.86 -2.38 12.58
CA ASP A 372 -22.64 -1.72 13.88
C ASP A 372 -23.38 -2.44 15.01
N THR A 373 -24.56 -3.02 14.73
CA THR A 373 -25.37 -3.76 15.71
C THR A 373 -24.92 -5.21 15.93
N VAL A 374 -24.25 -5.83 14.93
CA VAL A 374 -23.81 -7.23 14.99
C VAL A 374 -22.30 -7.29 15.30
N LYS A 375 -21.96 -7.23 16.58
CA LYS A 375 -20.57 -7.24 17.08
C LYS A 375 -19.68 -8.32 16.42
N PRO A 376 -20.08 -9.62 16.28
CA PRO A 376 -19.24 -10.63 15.65
C PRO A 376 -18.89 -10.34 14.18
N ALA A 377 -19.83 -9.78 13.42
CA ALA A 377 -19.58 -9.44 12.00
C ALA A 377 -18.62 -8.27 11.87
N ARG A 378 -18.73 -7.26 12.73
CA ARG A 378 -17.81 -6.11 12.79
C ARG A 378 -16.41 -6.55 13.19
N MET A 379 -16.28 -7.43 14.21
CA MET A 379 -15.00 -7.98 14.63
C MET A 379 -14.33 -8.79 13.50
N LEU A 380 -15.07 -9.67 12.84
CA LEU A 380 -14.55 -10.46 11.71
C LEU A 380 -14.05 -9.55 10.58
N LEU A 381 -14.81 -8.50 10.24
CA LEU A 381 -14.38 -7.54 9.23
C LEU A 381 -13.08 -6.83 9.62
N ALA A 382 -12.98 -6.37 10.87
CA ALA A 382 -11.78 -5.73 11.38
C ALA A 382 -10.58 -6.69 11.37
N GLU A 383 -10.74 -7.95 11.77
CA GLU A 383 -9.69 -8.98 11.71
C GLU A 383 -9.22 -9.24 10.28
N LEU A 384 -10.15 -9.37 9.34
CA LEU A 384 -9.83 -9.52 7.91
C LEU A 384 -9.04 -8.33 7.37
N MET A 385 -9.37 -7.12 7.79
CA MET A 385 -8.65 -5.91 7.39
C MET A 385 -7.26 -5.81 8.03
N MET A 386 -7.12 -6.22 9.30
CA MET A 386 -5.85 -6.17 10.02
C MET A 386 -4.86 -7.28 9.63
N PHE A 387 -5.35 -8.49 9.45
CA PHE A 387 -4.51 -9.69 9.28
C PHE A 387 -4.66 -10.39 7.93
N GLY A 388 -5.72 -10.10 7.19
CA GLY A 388 -6.10 -10.86 6.01
C GLY A 388 -6.77 -12.19 6.37
N ARG A 389 -6.95 -13.04 5.35
CA ARG A 389 -7.47 -14.39 5.54
C ARG A 389 -6.34 -15.28 6.08
N ARG A 390 -6.53 -15.87 7.22
CA ARG A 390 -5.60 -16.88 7.81
C ARG A 390 -5.88 -18.25 7.23
#